data_0122ba20759358c004f31d5c84274aeb
#
_entry.id   0122ba20759358c004f31d5c84274aeb
#
_cell.length_a   1.000
_cell.length_b   1.000
_cell.length_c   1.000
_cell.angle_alpha   90.00
_cell.angle_beta   90.00
_cell.angle_gamma   90.00
#
_symmetry.space_group_name_H-M   'P 1'
#
loop_
_entity.id
_entity.type
_entity.pdbx_description
1 polymer ?
#
loop_
_entity_poly.entity_id
_entity_poly.type
_entity_poly.pdbx_seq_one_letter_code
_entity_poly.pdbx_strand_id
1 'polypeptide(L)'
;MASCLGLYIENNIIKYAKTSKEHDTVKVEAFGVKFYENLEETIKQIINETFSFKTPISINLTDEKYAYTNIFSLLNKKDLEKAIDTEFDYFCNDRTKNRKALEYRRIITENIDDKDKVGVMYMYTEKANIVGKLQTLDSYKVGTIVPTPIAIKALNNFDNKRNSIIINIESQTSVTTLVNGKIYRVDLIEDGMKQILDEISEKENSYSKAYEICKNTTIYTTEGRNLQVDENEYLKDIMPNLYNIVEKTKSIMSQNNIEIEDIYITGLATVINNIDLYFQENFPDKKCEILVPFFAKRNNFKINIKDYIEVNSAIALALEGLGLGTKEANFKHNGQLEKISQLFSIEIGGKNKGKDENKSTKKSSTKNVIKMDLGEKLDLTEKWLIRAAASVLILLVVYIAFTKILMSQISNKKTEIEAYIKDSENKVAQVENYNRLLKTRTGDYNSLIEQIDKQNEKISELNAKKNAIPNLLNKIMFSIPKGVQLLSIANTSGKTIQIDAQAQRYEELGYFIASIKNEGILLDVTSTSGNKNDELIKVTIKGNLNY
;
A
#
# COMPACT_ATOMS: atom_id res chain seq x y z
N MET A 1 -14.65 -13.71 10.51
CA MET A 1 -13.55 -13.04 9.78
C MET A 1 -13.95 -11.61 9.51
N ALA A 2 -13.21 -10.63 10.02
CA ALA A 2 -13.44 -9.22 9.72
C ALA A 2 -12.55 -8.82 8.54
N SER A 3 -13.09 -8.09 7.56
CA SER A 3 -12.30 -7.60 6.42
C SER A 3 -12.52 -6.12 6.20
N CYS A 4 -11.52 -5.43 5.66
CA CYS A 4 -11.57 -4.02 5.30
C CYS A 4 -10.81 -3.80 3.98
N LEU A 5 -11.32 -2.92 3.13
CA LEU A 5 -10.65 -2.44 1.93
C LEU A 5 -10.04 -1.08 2.24
N GLY A 6 -8.71 -0.99 2.28
CA GLY A 6 -7.98 0.27 2.35
C GLY A 6 -7.83 0.86 0.95
N LEU A 7 -8.21 2.10 0.78
CA LEU A 7 -8.02 2.88 -0.44
C LEU A 7 -7.20 4.12 -0.11
N TYR A 8 -5.99 4.18 -0.64
CA TYR A 8 -5.18 5.38 -0.65
C TYR A 8 -5.38 6.08 -2.00
N ILE A 9 -6.00 7.26 -1.96
CA ILE A 9 -6.42 8.01 -3.15
C ILE A 9 -5.67 9.33 -3.17
N GLU A 10 -4.89 9.55 -4.21
CA GLU A 10 -4.13 10.78 -4.39
C GLU A 10 -3.91 11.08 -5.87
N ASN A 11 -4.21 12.32 -6.27
CA ASN A 11 -4.09 12.79 -7.66
C ASN A 11 -4.59 11.77 -8.69
N ASN A 12 -3.68 11.18 -9.48
CA ASN A 12 -3.99 10.23 -10.55
C ASN A 12 -3.72 8.76 -10.16
N ILE A 13 -3.42 8.50 -8.87
CA ILE A 13 -3.04 7.16 -8.39
C ILE A 13 -4.01 6.74 -7.29
N ILE A 14 -4.46 5.50 -7.37
CA ILE A 14 -5.16 4.80 -6.30
C ILE A 14 -4.42 3.51 -5.96
N LYS A 15 -4.03 3.38 -4.69
CA LYS A 15 -3.51 2.13 -4.13
C LYS A 15 -4.61 1.47 -3.33
N TYR A 16 -4.73 0.17 -3.43
CA TYR A 16 -5.74 -0.57 -2.70
C TYR A 16 -5.18 -1.83 -2.06
N ALA A 17 -5.72 -2.17 -0.90
CA ALA A 17 -5.42 -3.42 -0.22
C ALA A 17 -6.65 -3.92 0.53
N LYS A 18 -7.11 -5.12 0.20
CA LYS A 18 -8.13 -5.83 0.98
C LYS A 18 -7.45 -6.68 2.02
N THR A 19 -7.66 -6.34 3.28
CA THR A 19 -7.04 -7.02 4.41
C THR A 19 -8.12 -7.66 5.28
N SER A 20 -7.86 -8.87 5.73
CA SER A 20 -8.72 -9.60 6.66
C SER A 20 -7.98 -9.94 7.95
N LYS A 21 -8.75 -10.01 9.03
CA LYS A 21 -8.28 -10.45 10.34
C LYS A 21 -9.08 -11.64 10.81
N GLU A 22 -8.37 -12.70 11.15
CA GLU A 22 -8.92 -13.89 11.77
C GLU A 22 -8.12 -14.20 13.05
N HIS A 23 -8.77 -14.05 14.22
CA HIS A 23 -8.10 -14.09 15.53
C HIS A 23 -6.92 -13.09 15.56
N ASP A 24 -5.69 -13.57 15.69
CA ASP A 24 -4.47 -12.75 15.72
C ASP A 24 -3.70 -12.74 14.40
N THR A 25 -4.26 -13.37 13.37
CA THR A 25 -3.63 -13.44 12.04
C THR A 25 -4.23 -12.38 11.12
N VAL A 26 -3.35 -11.58 10.52
CA VAL A 26 -3.69 -10.61 9.49
C VAL A 26 -3.23 -11.15 8.14
N LYS A 27 -4.10 -11.05 7.13
CA LYS A 27 -3.82 -11.50 5.77
C LYS A 27 -4.27 -10.44 4.77
N VAL A 28 -3.43 -10.13 3.79
CA VAL A 28 -3.80 -9.35 2.62
C VAL A 28 -4.34 -10.29 1.56
N GLU A 29 -5.59 -10.08 1.14
CA GLU A 29 -6.31 -10.93 0.19
C GLU A 29 -6.12 -10.47 -1.24
N ALA A 30 -6.09 -9.15 -1.45
CA ALA A 30 -5.89 -8.52 -2.75
C ALA A 30 -5.25 -7.14 -2.54
N PHE A 31 -4.41 -6.71 -3.46
CA PHE A 31 -3.78 -5.41 -3.44
C PHE A 31 -3.33 -4.99 -4.84
N GLY A 32 -3.04 -3.72 -5.02
CA GLY A 32 -2.50 -3.21 -6.26
C GLY A 32 -2.50 -1.69 -6.35
N VAL A 33 -1.98 -1.20 -7.47
CA VAL A 33 -1.92 0.21 -7.83
C VAL A 33 -2.66 0.40 -9.14
N LYS A 34 -3.48 1.44 -9.24
CA LYS A 34 -4.16 1.84 -10.47
C LYS A 34 -3.98 3.33 -10.72
N PHE A 35 -3.84 3.67 -11.98
CA PHE A 35 -3.89 5.06 -12.44
C PHE A 35 -5.31 5.33 -12.91
N TYR A 36 -5.87 6.50 -12.61
CA TYR A 36 -7.24 6.82 -12.95
C TYR A 36 -7.38 8.19 -13.62
N GLU A 37 -8.26 8.24 -14.58
CA GLU A 37 -8.83 9.47 -15.14
C GLU A 37 -10.21 9.73 -14.52
N ASN A 38 -10.97 8.66 -14.29
CA ASN A 38 -12.26 8.68 -13.62
C ASN A 38 -12.18 7.88 -12.31
N LEU A 39 -12.18 8.58 -11.19
CA LEU A 39 -12.04 7.99 -9.86
C LEU A 39 -13.16 7.01 -9.52
N GLU A 40 -14.42 7.39 -9.80
CA GLU A 40 -15.60 6.58 -9.45
C GLU A 40 -15.59 5.23 -10.19
N GLU A 41 -15.28 5.25 -11.49
CA GLU A 41 -15.19 4.06 -12.31
C GLU A 41 -14.05 3.14 -11.85
N THR A 42 -12.89 3.72 -11.52
CA THR A 42 -11.74 2.96 -11.03
C THR A 42 -12.02 2.32 -9.67
N ILE A 43 -12.70 3.01 -8.76
CA ILE A 43 -13.12 2.44 -7.48
C ILE A 43 -14.09 1.28 -7.70
N LYS A 44 -15.04 1.43 -8.62
CA LYS A 44 -15.97 0.35 -8.99
C LYS A 44 -15.24 -0.87 -9.54
N GLN A 45 -14.23 -0.67 -10.38
CA GLN A 45 -13.38 -1.75 -10.87
C GLN A 45 -12.64 -2.46 -9.72
N ILE A 46 -12.02 -1.69 -8.80
CA ILE A 46 -11.32 -2.25 -7.64
C ILE A 46 -12.27 -3.09 -6.77
N ILE A 47 -13.47 -2.59 -6.50
CA ILE A 47 -14.47 -3.31 -5.70
C ILE A 47 -14.89 -4.61 -6.37
N ASN A 48 -15.06 -4.60 -7.69
CA ASN A 48 -15.37 -5.80 -8.46
C ASN A 48 -14.21 -6.81 -8.42
N GLU A 49 -12.99 -6.36 -8.68
CA GLU A 49 -11.78 -7.21 -8.70
C GLU A 49 -11.47 -7.83 -7.33
N THR A 50 -11.70 -7.07 -6.25
CA THR A 50 -11.43 -7.52 -4.88
C THR A 50 -12.65 -8.20 -4.24
N PHE A 51 -13.80 -8.27 -4.92
CA PHE A 51 -15.06 -8.77 -4.34
C PHE A 51 -15.43 -8.08 -3.03
N SER A 52 -15.32 -6.75 -2.99
CA SER A 52 -15.48 -5.95 -1.76
C SER A 52 -16.83 -5.23 -1.66
N PHE A 53 -17.90 -5.75 -2.27
CA PHE A 53 -19.24 -5.11 -2.35
C PHE A 53 -19.87 -4.72 -1.00
N LYS A 54 -19.57 -5.48 0.05
CA LYS A 54 -20.09 -5.25 1.41
C LYS A 54 -19.00 -4.97 2.43
N THR A 55 -17.75 -4.93 1.97
CA THR A 55 -16.58 -4.72 2.83
C THR A 55 -16.51 -3.25 3.22
N PRO A 56 -16.35 -2.90 4.51
CA PRO A 56 -16.09 -1.52 4.90
C PRO A 56 -14.83 -0.99 4.22
N ILE A 57 -14.88 0.27 3.78
CA ILE A 57 -13.76 0.96 3.14
C ILE A 57 -13.12 1.90 4.15
N SER A 58 -11.80 1.89 4.20
CA SER A 58 -10.98 2.86 4.92
C SER A 58 -10.21 3.72 3.91
N ILE A 59 -10.28 5.03 4.05
CA ILE A 59 -9.64 5.97 3.11
C ILE A 59 -8.67 6.90 3.81
N ASN A 60 -7.71 7.42 3.05
CA ASN A 60 -6.83 8.47 3.53
C ASN A 60 -7.55 9.83 3.62
N LEU A 61 -7.16 10.62 4.61
CA LEU A 61 -7.41 12.05 4.60
C LEU A 61 -6.34 12.72 3.72
N THR A 62 -6.69 13.78 3.03
CA THR A 62 -5.77 14.67 2.31
C THR A 62 -5.93 16.09 2.84
N ASP A 63 -4.92 16.92 2.63
CA ASP A 63 -4.90 18.33 3.09
C ASP A 63 -5.02 18.48 4.61
N GLU A 64 -4.67 17.44 5.37
CA GLU A 64 -4.55 17.56 6.81
C GLU A 64 -3.35 18.41 7.19
N LYS A 65 -3.51 19.10 8.32
CA LYS A 65 -2.48 19.93 8.94
C LYS A 65 -2.31 19.52 10.39
N TYR A 66 -1.10 19.77 10.90
CA TYR A 66 -0.72 19.40 12.24
C TYR A 66 -0.41 20.65 13.06
N ALA A 67 -0.78 20.64 14.33
CA ALA A 67 -0.43 21.68 15.31
C ALA A 67 -0.08 21.00 16.64
N TYR A 68 0.78 21.63 17.40
CA TYR A 68 1.33 21.07 18.63
C TYR A 68 1.18 22.07 19.77
N THR A 69 0.84 21.56 20.94
CA THR A 69 0.83 22.34 22.19
C THR A 69 1.23 21.46 23.37
N ASN A 70 1.61 22.11 24.46
CA ASN A 70 1.93 21.44 25.71
C ASN A 70 0.93 21.87 26.79
N ILE A 71 0.34 20.93 27.51
CA ILE A 71 -0.67 21.16 28.54
C ILE A 71 -0.19 20.52 29.85
N PHE A 72 -0.48 21.15 30.98
CA PHE A 72 -0.12 20.63 32.30
C PHE A 72 -0.72 19.23 32.55
N SER A 73 0.12 18.27 32.94
CA SER A 73 -0.24 16.87 33.17
C SER A 73 -1.05 16.65 34.47
N LEU A 74 -1.01 17.61 35.41
CA LEU A 74 -1.69 17.52 36.70
C LEU A 74 -3.22 17.70 36.63
N LEU A 75 -3.75 18.03 35.46
CA LEU A 75 -5.18 18.17 35.25
C LEU A 75 -5.88 16.81 35.31
N ASN A 76 -7.06 16.75 35.95
CA ASN A 76 -7.88 15.56 35.85
C ASN A 76 -8.39 15.38 34.38
N LYS A 77 -8.82 14.18 34.04
CA LYS A 77 -9.18 13.83 32.65
C LYS A 77 -10.18 14.81 32.01
N LYS A 78 -11.20 15.27 32.77
CA LYS A 78 -12.22 16.18 32.27
C LYS A 78 -11.69 17.58 32.00
N ASP A 79 -10.82 18.07 32.89
CA ASP A 79 -10.23 19.40 32.75
C ASP A 79 -9.13 19.39 31.68
N LEU A 80 -8.40 18.28 31.53
CA LEU A 80 -7.47 18.09 30.43
C LEU A 80 -8.20 18.12 29.07
N GLU A 81 -9.33 17.44 28.94
CA GLU A 81 -10.13 17.46 27.71
C GLU A 81 -10.59 18.89 27.36
N LYS A 82 -11.06 19.65 28.37
CA LYS A 82 -11.46 21.06 28.17
C LYS A 82 -10.28 21.95 27.81
N ALA A 83 -9.13 21.76 28.48
CA ALA A 83 -7.92 22.51 28.18
C ALA A 83 -7.47 22.27 26.74
N ILE A 84 -7.49 21.02 26.27
CA ILE A 84 -7.15 20.65 24.90
C ILE A 84 -8.07 21.38 23.90
N ASP A 85 -9.40 21.36 24.13
CA ASP A 85 -10.36 22.02 23.24
C ASP A 85 -10.15 23.55 23.23
N THR A 86 -9.90 24.14 24.41
CA THR A 86 -9.64 25.58 24.56
C THR A 86 -8.34 26.00 23.86
N GLU A 87 -7.27 25.23 23.99
CA GLU A 87 -6.00 25.51 23.31
C GLU A 87 -6.14 25.45 21.78
N PHE A 88 -6.94 24.50 21.26
CA PHE A 88 -7.21 24.48 19.83
C PHE A 88 -8.04 25.69 19.37
N ASP A 89 -8.99 26.16 20.18
CA ASP A 89 -9.75 27.37 19.89
C ASP A 89 -8.83 28.61 19.88
N TYR A 90 -7.89 28.73 20.83
CA TYR A 90 -6.86 29.78 20.81
C TYR A 90 -5.97 29.70 19.57
N PHE A 91 -5.51 28.51 19.21
CA PHE A 91 -4.71 28.30 18.00
C PHE A 91 -5.47 28.75 16.74
N CYS A 92 -6.77 28.50 16.64
CA CYS A 92 -7.57 28.94 15.51
C CYS A 92 -7.72 30.48 15.48
N ASN A 93 -7.97 31.10 16.64
CA ASN A 93 -8.14 32.55 16.76
C ASN A 93 -6.84 33.31 16.44
N ASP A 94 -5.72 32.84 16.97
CA ASP A 94 -4.40 33.43 16.73
C ASP A 94 -4.03 33.46 15.25
N ARG A 95 -4.43 32.42 14.51
CA ARG A 95 -4.16 32.28 13.07
C ARG A 95 -5.33 32.69 12.17
N THR A 96 -6.30 33.42 12.69
CA THR A 96 -7.48 33.93 11.94
C THR A 96 -8.25 32.84 11.20
N LYS A 97 -8.23 31.60 11.73
CA LYS A 97 -8.91 30.45 11.12
C LYS A 97 -10.35 30.34 11.62
N ASN A 98 -11.26 30.05 10.72
CA ASN A 98 -12.64 29.79 11.10
C ASN A 98 -12.77 28.44 11.80
N ARG A 99 -12.78 28.43 13.15
CA ARG A 99 -12.90 27.22 13.97
C ARG A 99 -14.09 26.33 13.58
N LYS A 100 -15.23 26.93 13.21
CA LYS A 100 -16.45 26.20 12.84
C LYS A 100 -16.31 25.42 11.53
N ALA A 101 -15.46 25.88 10.61
CA ALA A 101 -15.20 25.24 9.35
C ALA A 101 -14.20 24.06 9.49
N LEU A 102 -13.49 23.97 10.62
CA LEU A 102 -12.48 22.94 10.83
C LEU A 102 -13.05 21.75 11.62
N GLU A 103 -12.63 20.56 11.21
CA GLU A 103 -12.73 19.33 12.00
C GLU A 103 -11.33 18.94 12.47
N TYR A 104 -11.21 18.45 13.71
CA TYR A 104 -9.91 18.03 14.24
C TYR A 104 -9.99 16.74 15.03
N ARG A 105 -8.86 16.09 15.13
CA ARG A 105 -8.58 14.96 16.01
C ARG A 105 -7.31 15.26 16.79
N ARG A 106 -7.10 14.55 17.90
CA ARG A 106 -5.95 14.76 18.78
C ARG A 106 -5.32 13.45 19.21
N ILE A 107 -4.02 13.48 19.36
CA ILE A 107 -3.23 12.42 20.00
C ILE A 107 -2.47 13.06 21.16
N ILE A 108 -2.54 12.44 22.32
CA ILE A 108 -1.72 12.85 23.47
C ILE A 108 -0.36 12.18 23.31
N THR A 109 0.69 13.00 23.30
CA THR A 109 2.08 12.58 23.12
C THR A 109 2.87 12.77 24.41
N GLU A 110 3.97 12.07 24.56
CA GLU A 110 4.89 12.30 25.66
C GLU A 110 5.58 13.66 25.47
N ASN A 111 5.72 14.46 26.56
CA ASN A 111 6.59 15.63 26.53
C ASN A 111 7.97 15.22 27.06
N ILE A 112 9.00 15.39 26.22
CA ILE A 112 10.37 14.96 26.56
C ILE A 112 11.07 16.02 27.39
N ASP A 113 10.75 17.30 27.15
CA ASP A 113 11.44 18.44 27.77
C ASP A 113 10.89 18.76 29.15
N ASP A 114 9.62 18.48 29.42
CA ASP A 114 8.94 18.86 30.65
C ASP A 114 7.97 17.76 31.11
N LYS A 115 8.34 17.07 32.19
CA LYS A 115 7.53 15.95 32.74
C LYS A 115 6.21 16.41 33.37
N ASP A 116 6.10 17.67 33.70
CA ASP A 116 4.87 18.26 34.26
C ASP A 116 3.85 18.62 33.17
N LYS A 117 4.22 18.43 31.90
CA LYS A 117 3.36 18.66 30.75
C LYS A 117 3.20 17.40 29.89
N VAL A 118 2.07 17.32 29.24
CA VAL A 118 1.80 16.36 28.15
C VAL A 118 1.78 17.12 26.84
N GLY A 119 2.38 16.53 25.82
CA GLY A 119 2.27 17.04 24.46
C GLY A 119 0.90 16.67 23.87
N VAL A 120 0.34 17.55 23.08
CA VAL A 120 -0.88 17.30 22.33
C VAL A 120 -0.64 17.64 20.87
N MET A 121 -0.79 16.66 20.01
CA MET A 121 -0.77 16.82 18.57
C MET A 121 -2.21 16.91 18.05
N TYR A 122 -2.55 18.03 17.43
CA TYR A 122 -3.80 18.21 16.70
C TYR A 122 -3.59 17.87 15.23
N MET A 123 -4.48 17.08 14.70
CA MET A 123 -4.65 16.84 13.27
C MET A 123 -5.93 17.53 12.86
N TYR A 124 -5.92 18.41 11.88
CA TYR A 124 -7.11 19.15 11.48
C TYR A 124 -7.18 19.36 9.97
N THR A 125 -8.40 19.46 9.47
CA THR A 125 -8.70 19.76 8.07
C THR A 125 -10.00 20.53 7.98
N GLU A 126 -10.32 21.05 6.81
CA GLU A 126 -11.63 21.65 6.56
C GLU A 126 -12.72 20.58 6.48
N LYS A 127 -13.87 20.83 7.09
CA LYS A 127 -15.04 19.92 7.03
C LYS A 127 -15.46 19.64 5.59
N ALA A 128 -15.31 20.61 4.69
CA ALA A 128 -15.61 20.48 3.27
C ALA A 128 -14.80 19.34 2.61
N ASN A 129 -13.52 19.18 2.97
CA ASN A 129 -12.66 18.11 2.44
C ASN A 129 -13.18 16.72 2.83
N ILE A 130 -13.60 16.56 4.10
CA ILE A 130 -14.18 15.30 4.58
C ILE A 130 -15.50 14.99 3.87
N VAL A 131 -16.36 16.00 3.76
CA VAL A 131 -17.68 15.87 3.09
C VAL A 131 -17.48 15.53 1.61
N GLY A 132 -16.57 16.22 0.91
CA GLY A 132 -16.26 15.94 -0.49
C GLY A 132 -15.83 14.50 -0.72
N LYS A 133 -14.93 13.97 0.14
CA LYS A 133 -14.50 12.57 0.06
C LYS A 133 -15.64 11.58 0.34
N LEU A 134 -16.52 11.88 1.29
CA LEU A 134 -17.68 11.04 1.58
C LEU A 134 -18.70 11.06 0.44
N GLN A 135 -18.89 12.20 -0.24
CA GLN A 135 -19.77 12.31 -1.40
C GLN A 135 -19.26 11.48 -2.59
N THR A 136 -17.96 11.51 -2.85
CA THR A 136 -17.34 10.69 -3.91
C THR A 136 -17.54 9.19 -3.66
N LEU A 137 -17.72 8.77 -2.41
CA LEU A 137 -17.87 7.37 -1.99
C LEU A 137 -19.27 7.07 -1.42
N ASP A 138 -20.28 7.87 -1.75
CA ASP A 138 -21.63 7.76 -1.18
C ASP A 138 -22.28 6.39 -1.41
N SER A 139 -21.99 5.77 -2.55
CA SER A 139 -22.47 4.42 -2.88
C SER A 139 -21.84 3.30 -2.04
N TYR A 140 -20.85 3.61 -1.21
CA TYR A 140 -20.04 2.62 -0.50
C TYR A 140 -20.02 2.84 1.01
N LYS A 141 -19.80 1.76 1.76
CA LYS A 141 -19.72 1.83 3.22
C LYS A 141 -18.32 2.29 3.66
N VAL A 142 -18.08 3.60 3.69
CA VAL A 142 -16.85 4.13 4.31
C VAL A 142 -16.89 3.88 5.81
N GLY A 143 -15.91 3.20 6.37
CA GLY A 143 -15.77 2.89 7.80
C GLY A 143 -14.89 3.88 8.55
N THR A 144 -13.77 4.26 7.97
CA THR A 144 -12.76 5.14 8.58
C THR A 144 -12.19 6.12 7.57
N ILE A 145 -11.82 7.31 8.06
CA ILE A 145 -11.06 8.33 7.32
C ILE A 145 -9.90 8.74 8.23
N VAL A 146 -8.67 8.43 7.83
CA VAL A 146 -7.49 8.60 8.69
C VAL A 146 -6.34 9.22 7.89
N PRO A 147 -5.57 10.16 8.50
CA PRO A 147 -4.32 10.64 7.92
C PRO A 147 -3.33 9.48 7.72
N THR A 148 -2.77 9.38 6.52
CA THR A 148 -1.82 8.30 6.19
C THR A 148 -0.59 8.28 7.09
N PRO A 149 0.02 9.43 7.49
CA PRO A 149 1.17 9.45 8.40
C PRO A 149 0.88 8.80 9.76
N ILE A 150 -0.37 8.80 10.19
CA ILE A 150 -0.80 8.14 11.43
C ILE A 150 -1.08 6.66 11.19
N ALA A 151 -1.79 6.35 10.11
CA ALA A 151 -2.17 4.98 9.78
C ALA A 151 -0.94 4.06 9.59
N ILE A 152 0.14 4.56 9.01
CA ILE A 152 1.37 3.80 8.71
C ILE A 152 1.99 3.18 9.96
N LYS A 153 1.79 3.77 11.13
CA LYS A 153 2.24 3.16 12.39
C LYS A 153 1.68 1.74 12.59
N ALA A 154 0.49 1.46 12.10
CA ALA A 154 -0.14 0.14 12.24
C ALA A 154 0.58 -0.97 11.47
N LEU A 155 1.49 -0.65 10.56
CA LEU A 155 2.24 -1.64 9.78
C LEU A 155 3.28 -2.41 10.58
N ASN A 156 3.78 -1.86 11.67
CA ASN A 156 4.84 -2.51 12.45
C ASN A 156 4.63 -2.31 13.95
N ASN A 157 5.13 -3.28 14.73
CA ASN A 157 5.26 -3.18 16.17
C ASN A 157 6.63 -2.56 16.47
N PHE A 158 6.67 -1.21 16.50
CA PHE A 158 7.91 -0.48 16.78
C PHE A 158 8.39 -0.74 18.21
N ASP A 159 9.70 -0.82 18.39
CA ASP A 159 10.31 -1.05 19.70
C ASP A 159 9.96 0.11 20.65
N ASN A 160 9.46 -0.24 21.83
CA ASN A 160 9.11 0.72 22.88
C ASN A 160 10.34 1.36 23.57
N LYS A 161 11.55 0.94 23.23
CA LYS A 161 12.81 1.45 23.80
C LYS A 161 13.63 2.25 22.83
N ARG A 162 13.20 2.35 21.58
CA ARG A 162 13.92 3.04 20.51
C ARG A 162 13.10 4.16 19.92
N ASN A 163 13.77 5.25 19.62
CA ASN A 163 13.18 6.33 18.85
C ASN A 163 13.44 6.10 17.38
N SER A 164 12.42 6.27 16.58
CA SER A 164 12.50 6.04 15.15
C SER A 164 11.73 7.09 14.37
N ILE A 165 12.04 7.21 13.10
CA ILE A 165 11.24 7.98 12.16
C ILE A 165 10.73 7.08 11.04
N ILE A 166 9.54 7.40 10.54
CA ILE A 166 8.98 6.80 9.34
C ILE A 166 8.91 7.88 8.28
N ILE A 167 9.66 7.70 7.20
CA ILE A 167 9.65 8.57 6.03
C ILE A 167 8.72 7.93 5.01
N ASN A 168 7.54 8.50 4.85
CA ASN A 168 6.57 8.03 3.88
C ASN A 168 6.55 8.95 2.67
N ILE A 169 7.16 8.49 1.57
CA ILE A 169 7.34 9.25 0.34
C ILE A 169 6.23 8.86 -0.64
N GLU A 170 5.13 9.59 -0.60
CA GLU A 170 4.01 9.51 -1.53
C GLU A 170 4.05 10.71 -2.50
N SER A 171 2.92 11.26 -2.93
CA SER A 171 2.92 12.51 -3.72
C SER A 171 3.63 13.65 -2.97
N GLN A 172 3.41 13.74 -1.68
CA GLN A 172 4.20 14.51 -0.72
C GLN A 172 4.88 13.55 0.25
N THR A 173 5.89 14.02 0.96
CA THR A 173 6.57 13.23 1.97
C THR A 173 6.09 13.60 3.37
N SER A 174 5.80 12.61 4.19
CA SER A 174 5.58 12.80 5.61
C SER A 174 6.67 12.11 6.43
N VAL A 175 7.12 12.80 7.48
CA VAL A 175 8.10 12.30 8.45
C VAL A 175 7.38 12.14 9.78
N THR A 176 7.12 10.91 10.18
CA THR A 176 6.47 10.60 11.46
C THR A 176 7.53 10.19 12.47
N THR A 177 7.72 11.01 13.49
CA THR A 177 8.64 10.72 14.60
C THR A 177 7.94 9.89 15.65
N LEU A 178 8.56 8.78 16.02
CA LEU A 178 8.11 7.89 17.07
C LEU A 178 9.08 7.95 18.26
N VAL A 179 8.54 8.15 19.45
CA VAL A 179 9.26 8.08 20.71
C VAL A 179 8.70 6.91 21.51
N ASN A 180 9.57 6.03 21.95
CA ASN A 180 9.15 4.81 22.66
C ASN A 180 8.03 4.04 21.92
N GLY A 181 8.11 3.98 20.58
CA GLY A 181 7.13 3.32 19.73
C GLY A 181 5.77 4.01 19.61
N LYS A 182 5.60 5.23 20.17
CA LYS A 182 4.38 6.03 20.07
C LYS A 182 4.61 7.23 19.15
N ILE A 183 3.56 7.66 18.48
CA ILE A 183 3.62 8.86 17.63
C ILE A 183 3.88 10.07 18.52
N TYR A 184 4.94 10.78 18.20
CA TYR A 184 5.34 12.01 18.87
C TYR A 184 5.02 13.24 18.02
N ARG A 185 5.41 13.20 16.73
CA ARG A 185 5.27 14.33 15.82
C ARG A 185 5.14 13.84 14.36
N VAL A 186 4.44 14.60 13.54
CA VAL A 186 4.35 14.45 12.09
C VAL A 186 4.75 15.75 11.43
N ASP A 187 5.72 15.71 10.57
CA ASP A 187 6.15 16.85 9.75
C ASP A 187 5.89 16.51 8.27
N LEU A 188 5.44 17.51 7.51
CA LEU A 188 5.15 17.36 6.09
C LEU A 188 6.22 18.06 5.26
N ILE A 189 6.68 17.41 4.22
CA ILE A 189 7.61 17.92 3.21
C ILE A 189 6.85 17.96 1.88
N GLU A 190 6.86 19.10 1.20
CA GLU A 190 6.14 19.27 -0.07
C GLU A 190 6.73 18.41 -1.20
N ASP A 191 8.05 18.14 -1.15
CA ASP A 191 8.70 17.27 -2.12
C ASP A 191 8.24 15.82 -1.92
N GLY A 192 8.06 15.11 -3.03
CA GLY A 192 7.66 13.70 -3.04
C GLY A 192 7.67 13.12 -4.44
N MET A 193 7.01 11.98 -4.60
CA MET A 193 6.94 11.31 -5.90
C MET A 193 6.12 12.06 -6.94
N LYS A 194 5.25 13.01 -6.53
CA LYS A 194 4.47 13.77 -7.50
C LYS A 194 5.38 14.53 -8.47
N GLN A 195 6.35 15.28 -7.96
CA GLN A 195 7.26 16.07 -8.80
C GLN A 195 8.06 15.17 -9.74
N ILE A 196 8.57 14.04 -9.24
CA ILE A 196 9.32 13.07 -10.04
C ILE A 196 8.43 12.51 -11.17
N LEU A 197 7.22 12.09 -10.84
CA LEU A 197 6.30 11.51 -11.83
C LEU A 197 5.79 12.55 -12.82
N ASP A 198 5.55 13.79 -12.40
CA ASP A 198 5.14 14.88 -13.27
C ASP A 198 6.25 15.17 -14.30
N GLU A 199 7.50 15.35 -13.88
CA GLU A 199 8.66 15.63 -14.74
C GLU A 199 8.90 14.50 -15.77
N ILE A 200 8.81 13.25 -15.36
CA ILE A 200 8.98 12.10 -16.27
C ILE A 200 7.75 11.95 -17.17
N SER A 201 6.54 12.16 -16.65
CA SER A 201 5.32 12.03 -17.44
C SER A 201 5.18 13.09 -18.53
N GLU A 202 5.73 14.29 -18.33
CA GLU A 202 5.81 15.33 -19.36
C GLU A 202 6.64 14.87 -20.57
N LYS A 203 7.71 14.08 -20.34
CA LYS A 203 8.56 13.53 -21.41
C LYS A 203 7.91 12.32 -22.08
N GLU A 204 7.27 11.48 -21.30
CA GLU A 204 6.74 10.18 -21.74
C GLU A 204 5.26 10.23 -22.14
N ASN A 205 4.58 11.36 -21.93
CA ASN A 205 3.14 11.56 -22.16
C ASN A 205 2.25 10.50 -21.46
N SER A 206 2.73 9.94 -20.34
CA SER A 206 2.01 8.89 -19.60
C SER A 206 2.51 8.77 -18.16
N TYR A 207 1.58 8.93 -17.22
CA TYR A 207 1.85 8.79 -15.79
C TYR A 207 2.18 7.36 -15.40
N SER A 208 1.49 6.39 -16.01
CA SER A 208 1.77 4.96 -15.81
C SER A 208 3.16 4.58 -16.29
N LYS A 209 3.60 5.13 -17.43
CA LYS A 209 4.94 4.89 -17.96
C LYS A 209 6.01 5.53 -17.08
N ALA A 210 5.77 6.74 -16.57
CA ALA A 210 6.67 7.40 -15.61
C ALA A 210 6.86 6.55 -14.36
N TYR A 211 5.79 5.98 -13.85
CA TYR A 211 5.86 5.07 -12.71
C TYR A 211 6.67 3.80 -12.99
N GLU A 212 6.47 3.15 -14.13
CA GLU A 212 7.26 1.98 -14.54
C GLU A 212 8.74 2.31 -14.72
N ILE A 213 9.07 3.49 -15.21
CA ILE A 213 10.46 3.99 -15.29
C ILE A 213 11.05 4.10 -13.88
N CYS A 214 10.35 4.71 -12.92
CA CYS A 214 10.81 4.78 -11.54
C CYS A 214 11.02 3.38 -10.95
N LYS A 215 10.12 2.43 -11.22
CA LYS A 215 10.19 1.04 -10.73
C LYS A 215 11.41 0.29 -11.26
N ASN A 216 11.87 0.63 -12.45
CA ASN A 216 13.03 0.01 -13.10
C ASN A 216 14.34 0.78 -12.88
N THR A 217 14.30 1.97 -12.27
CA THR A 217 15.47 2.81 -12.03
C THR A 217 16.20 2.39 -10.75
N THR A 218 17.52 2.27 -10.85
CA THR A 218 18.41 2.02 -9.70
C THR A 218 19.22 3.30 -9.41
N ILE A 219 19.02 3.87 -8.21
CA ILE A 219 19.62 5.17 -7.83
C ILE A 219 20.94 5.06 -7.08
N TYR A 220 21.27 3.89 -6.56
CA TYR A 220 22.48 3.66 -5.77
C TYR A 220 23.04 2.27 -6.01
N THR A 221 24.37 2.17 -6.13
CA THR A 221 25.07 0.87 -6.23
C THR A 221 26.29 0.86 -5.31
N THR A 222 26.49 -0.25 -4.60
CA THR A 222 27.64 -0.47 -3.71
C THR A 222 28.92 -0.86 -4.45
N GLU A 223 28.84 -1.19 -5.75
CA GLU A 223 29.96 -1.77 -6.53
C GLU A 223 30.93 -0.73 -7.13
N GLY A 224 30.92 0.52 -6.69
CA GLY A 224 31.84 1.56 -7.17
C GLY A 224 31.72 1.88 -8.68
N ARG A 225 30.73 1.33 -9.35
CA ARG A 225 30.38 1.71 -10.71
C ARG A 225 29.67 3.05 -10.61
N ASN A 226 30.36 4.11 -11.04
CA ASN A 226 29.68 5.34 -11.41
C ASN A 226 28.58 4.93 -12.38
N LEU A 227 27.30 5.04 -11.95
CA LEU A 227 26.19 4.98 -12.88
C LEU A 227 26.48 6.06 -13.91
N GLN A 228 26.85 5.66 -15.13
CA GLN A 228 27.06 6.61 -16.18
C GLN A 228 25.70 7.27 -16.40
N VAL A 229 25.66 8.59 -16.31
CA VAL A 229 24.42 9.38 -16.49
C VAL A 229 23.76 9.05 -17.83
N ASP A 230 24.56 8.58 -18.80
CA ASP A 230 24.13 8.14 -20.13
C ASP A 230 23.34 6.81 -20.10
N GLU A 231 23.46 5.99 -19.07
CA GLU A 231 22.72 4.71 -18.96
C GLU A 231 21.32 4.88 -18.33
N ASN A 232 21.07 6.00 -17.62
CA ASN A 232 19.76 6.32 -17.07
C ASN A 232 19.48 7.82 -17.06
N GLU A 233 18.90 8.29 -18.17
CA GLU A 233 18.61 9.70 -18.37
C GLU A 233 17.63 10.30 -17.36
N TYR A 234 16.84 9.46 -16.67
CA TYR A 234 15.85 9.89 -15.68
C TYR A 234 16.43 10.15 -14.29
N LEU A 235 17.69 9.78 -14.03
CA LEU A 235 18.34 10.09 -12.75
C LEU A 235 18.37 11.58 -12.45
N LYS A 236 18.52 12.42 -13.47
CA LYS A 236 18.49 13.89 -13.33
C LYS A 236 17.13 14.43 -12.85
N ASP A 237 16.05 13.69 -13.07
CA ASP A 237 14.69 14.06 -12.69
C ASP A 237 14.35 13.48 -11.28
N ILE A 238 14.94 12.36 -10.92
CA ILE A 238 14.68 11.64 -9.67
C ILE A 238 15.53 12.17 -8.52
N MET A 239 16.86 12.30 -8.75
CA MET A 239 17.81 12.55 -7.68
C MET A 239 17.65 13.90 -6.97
N PRO A 240 17.37 15.03 -7.64
CA PRO A 240 17.21 16.31 -6.95
C PRO A 240 16.08 16.30 -5.92
N ASN A 241 14.93 15.70 -6.25
CA ASN A 241 13.80 15.60 -5.33
C ASN A 241 14.12 14.69 -4.14
N LEU A 242 14.78 13.54 -4.36
CA LEU A 242 15.21 12.67 -3.27
C LEU A 242 16.24 13.34 -2.36
N TYR A 243 17.17 14.09 -2.93
CA TYR A 243 18.15 14.86 -2.16
C TYR A 243 17.47 15.92 -1.27
N ASN A 244 16.49 16.66 -1.81
CA ASN A 244 15.72 17.63 -1.03
C ASN A 244 14.97 16.96 0.13
N ILE A 245 14.38 15.77 -0.09
CA ILE A 245 13.71 15.02 0.96
C ILE A 245 14.71 14.64 2.07
N VAL A 246 15.88 14.15 1.71
CA VAL A 246 16.94 13.80 2.67
C VAL A 246 17.36 15.01 3.50
N GLU A 247 17.67 16.16 2.86
CA GLU A 247 18.12 17.37 3.55
C GLU A 247 17.03 17.96 4.47
N LYS A 248 15.78 17.98 4.01
CA LYS A 248 14.65 18.40 4.86
C LYS A 248 14.43 17.43 6.03
N THR A 249 14.61 16.13 5.82
CA THR A 249 14.54 15.14 6.90
C THR A 249 15.63 15.35 7.94
N LYS A 250 16.88 15.63 7.53
CA LYS A 250 17.98 15.99 8.43
C LYS A 250 17.64 17.24 9.25
N SER A 251 17.06 18.25 8.60
CA SER A 251 16.62 19.48 9.28
C SER A 251 15.54 19.19 10.34
N ILE A 252 14.54 18.38 10.01
CA ILE A 252 13.48 17.97 10.95
C ILE A 252 14.07 17.21 12.14
N MET A 253 14.98 16.27 11.91
CA MET A 253 15.65 15.51 12.97
C MET A 253 16.44 16.43 13.91
N SER A 254 17.17 17.41 13.37
CA SER A 254 17.94 18.36 14.17
C SER A 254 17.06 19.31 15.00
N GLN A 255 15.89 19.72 14.48
CA GLN A 255 14.95 20.58 15.18
C GLN A 255 14.22 19.89 16.34
N ASN A 256 14.02 18.58 16.23
CA ASN A 256 13.24 17.83 17.21
C ASN A 256 14.04 17.51 18.50
N ASN A 257 15.34 17.70 18.54
CA ASN A 257 16.22 17.40 19.69
C ASN A 257 16.07 15.95 20.24
N ILE A 258 15.66 15.02 19.39
CA ILE A 258 15.43 13.62 19.75
C ILE A 258 16.48 12.79 19.06
N GLU A 259 17.19 11.97 19.83
CA GLU A 259 18.10 11.00 19.27
C GLU A 259 17.31 9.91 18.56
N ILE A 260 17.41 9.86 17.23
CA ILE A 260 16.79 8.84 16.36
C ILE A 260 17.80 7.73 16.13
N GLU A 261 17.38 6.49 16.27
CA GLU A 261 18.19 5.30 16.06
C GLU A 261 17.86 4.61 14.73
N ASP A 262 16.56 4.47 14.42
CA ASP A 262 16.07 3.73 13.25
C ASP A 262 15.29 4.65 12.31
N ILE A 263 15.53 4.49 11.01
CA ILE A 263 14.82 5.20 9.93
C ILE A 263 14.10 4.17 9.07
N TYR A 264 12.80 4.28 8.98
CA TYR A 264 11.98 3.42 8.13
C TYR A 264 11.46 4.19 6.92
N ILE A 265 11.67 3.63 5.73
CA ILE A 265 11.28 4.23 4.46
C ILE A 265 10.08 3.47 3.91
N THR A 266 9.07 4.19 3.44
CA THR A 266 7.87 3.60 2.86
C THR A 266 7.23 4.55 1.85
N GLY A 267 6.14 4.13 1.23
CA GLY A 267 5.41 4.91 0.24
C GLY A 267 5.78 4.57 -1.19
N LEU A 268 5.35 5.41 -2.11
CA LEU A 268 5.49 5.17 -3.55
C LEU A 268 6.96 5.13 -4.00
N ALA A 269 7.83 5.93 -3.37
CA ALA A 269 9.25 5.96 -3.74
C ALA A 269 9.99 4.63 -3.50
N THR A 270 9.42 3.72 -2.71
CA THR A 270 10.05 2.40 -2.46
C THR A 270 10.05 1.49 -3.69
N VAL A 271 9.38 1.86 -4.77
CA VAL A 271 9.48 1.17 -6.06
C VAL A 271 10.85 1.38 -6.72
N ILE A 272 11.53 2.49 -6.39
CA ILE A 272 12.86 2.82 -6.90
C ILE A 272 13.89 1.85 -6.27
N ASN A 273 14.74 1.24 -7.10
CA ASN A 273 15.69 0.26 -6.61
C ASN A 273 16.79 0.90 -5.76
N ASN A 274 17.11 0.24 -4.64
CA ASN A 274 18.18 0.63 -3.70
C ASN A 274 17.97 2.00 -3.02
N ILE A 275 16.70 2.41 -2.85
CA ILE A 275 16.40 3.66 -2.13
C ILE A 275 16.83 3.58 -0.67
N ASP A 276 16.72 2.43 -0.03
CA ASP A 276 17.18 2.19 1.35
C ASP A 276 18.70 2.36 1.47
N LEU A 277 19.46 1.89 0.51
CA LEU A 277 20.92 2.09 0.47
C LEU A 277 21.29 3.56 0.27
N TYR A 278 20.54 4.28 -0.56
CA TYR A 278 20.73 5.71 -0.75
C TYR A 278 20.50 6.49 0.55
N PHE A 279 19.44 6.14 1.29
CA PHE A 279 19.19 6.74 2.60
C PHE A 279 20.25 6.32 3.63
N GLN A 280 20.68 5.06 3.63
CA GLN A 280 21.74 4.59 4.53
C GLN A 280 23.06 5.36 4.33
N GLU A 281 23.43 5.67 3.10
CA GLU A 281 24.61 6.49 2.79
C GLU A 281 24.48 7.92 3.34
N ASN A 282 23.28 8.49 3.26
CA ASN A 282 23.00 9.85 3.76
C ASN A 282 22.82 9.94 5.28
N PHE A 283 22.56 8.81 5.95
CA PHE A 283 22.39 8.70 7.41
C PHE A 283 23.28 7.57 7.96
N PRO A 284 24.63 7.69 7.88
CA PRO A 284 25.55 6.59 8.18
C PRO A 284 25.46 6.10 9.64
N ASP A 285 25.12 7.00 10.58
CA ASP A 285 25.03 6.69 12.00
C ASP A 285 23.67 6.12 12.41
N LYS A 286 22.75 5.94 11.48
CA LYS A 286 21.36 5.46 11.70
C LYS A 286 21.15 4.17 10.93
N LYS A 287 20.22 3.37 11.39
CA LYS A 287 19.81 2.17 10.66
C LYS A 287 18.64 2.52 9.73
N CYS A 288 18.90 2.49 8.42
CA CYS A 288 17.88 2.75 7.39
C CYS A 288 17.34 1.45 6.82
N GLU A 289 16.04 1.24 6.91
CA GLU A 289 15.37 0.04 6.40
C GLU A 289 14.06 0.40 5.70
N ILE A 290 13.67 -0.40 4.72
CA ILE A 290 12.33 -0.33 4.16
C ILE A 290 11.32 -0.86 5.19
N LEU A 291 10.23 -0.13 5.40
CA LEU A 291 9.16 -0.53 6.31
C LEU A 291 8.40 -1.74 5.77
N VAL A 292 8.62 -2.89 6.38
CA VAL A 292 7.94 -4.14 6.03
C VAL A 292 6.82 -4.41 7.02
N PRO A 293 5.58 -4.68 6.57
CA PRO A 293 4.46 -5.00 7.46
C PRO A 293 4.77 -6.19 8.37
N PHE A 294 4.35 -6.11 9.64
CA PHE A 294 4.67 -7.11 10.67
C PHE A 294 4.24 -8.54 10.31
N PHE A 295 3.15 -8.68 9.59
CA PHE A 295 2.63 -9.97 9.16
C PHE A 295 3.41 -10.55 7.97
N ALA A 296 4.06 -9.72 7.14
CA ALA A 296 4.88 -10.19 6.02
C ALA A 296 6.14 -10.94 6.50
N LYS A 297 6.67 -10.58 7.66
CA LYS A 297 7.83 -11.28 8.27
C LYS A 297 7.49 -12.67 8.79
N ARG A 298 6.21 -12.94 9.09
CA ARG A 298 5.75 -14.22 9.68
C ARG A 298 5.36 -15.27 8.67
N ASN A 299 5.09 -14.87 7.44
CA ASN A 299 4.61 -15.77 6.40
C ASN A 299 5.74 -15.94 5.37
N ASN A 300 6.12 -17.20 5.08
CA ASN A 300 7.01 -17.53 3.96
C ASN A 300 6.27 -17.26 2.63
N PHE A 301 6.09 -15.98 2.31
CA PHE A 301 5.40 -15.60 1.09
C PHE A 301 6.30 -15.84 -0.14
N LYS A 302 5.76 -16.50 -1.14
CA LYS A 302 6.32 -16.57 -2.49
C LYS A 302 6.14 -15.27 -3.30
N ILE A 303 5.58 -14.22 -2.68
CA ILE A 303 5.31 -12.93 -3.31
C ILE A 303 6.49 -12.00 -3.07
N ASN A 304 6.87 -11.26 -4.08
CA ASN A 304 7.92 -10.26 -3.98
C ASN A 304 7.54 -9.22 -2.91
N ILE A 305 8.40 -9.03 -1.92
CA ILE A 305 8.18 -8.08 -0.82
C ILE A 305 7.97 -6.66 -1.36
N LYS A 306 8.61 -6.29 -2.47
CA LYS A 306 8.46 -4.98 -3.11
C LYS A 306 7.01 -4.67 -3.48
N ASP A 307 6.24 -5.66 -3.97
CA ASP A 307 4.86 -5.47 -4.38
C ASP A 307 3.93 -5.13 -3.19
N TYR A 308 4.29 -5.57 -1.97
CA TYR A 308 3.58 -5.18 -0.76
C TYR A 308 3.93 -3.78 -0.29
N ILE A 309 5.21 -3.41 -0.42
CA ILE A 309 5.72 -2.15 0.12
C ILE A 309 5.12 -0.97 -0.63
N GLU A 310 4.94 -1.10 -1.95
CA GLU A 310 4.35 -0.03 -2.76
C GLU A 310 2.90 0.31 -2.36
N VAL A 311 2.18 -0.65 -1.74
CA VAL A 311 0.80 -0.47 -1.27
C VAL A 311 0.67 -0.34 0.25
N ASN A 312 1.77 -0.13 0.96
CA ASN A 312 1.79 -0.01 2.42
C ASN A 312 0.78 1.00 2.95
N SER A 313 0.61 2.15 2.29
CA SER A 313 -0.38 3.16 2.69
C SER A 313 -1.81 2.61 2.65
N ALA A 314 -2.17 1.82 1.63
CA ALA A 314 -3.47 1.18 1.56
C ALA A 314 -3.63 0.05 2.58
N ILE A 315 -2.57 -0.73 2.84
CA ILE A 315 -2.56 -1.75 3.89
C ILE A 315 -2.76 -1.11 5.26
N ALA A 316 -2.05 -0.01 5.55
CA ALA A 316 -2.18 0.73 6.80
C ALA A 316 -3.61 1.22 7.04
N LEU A 317 -4.24 1.78 6.00
CA LEU A 317 -5.64 2.19 6.05
C LEU A 317 -6.59 1.01 6.30
N ALA A 318 -6.35 -0.14 5.67
CA ALA A 318 -7.15 -1.34 5.92
C ALA A 318 -7.00 -1.83 7.37
N LEU A 319 -5.81 -1.77 7.95
CA LEU A 319 -5.57 -2.10 9.35
C LEU A 319 -6.29 -1.14 10.31
N GLU A 320 -6.34 0.16 10.00
CA GLU A 320 -7.16 1.13 10.74
C GLU A 320 -8.64 0.75 10.72
N GLY A 321 -9.17 0.40 9.55
CA GLY A 321 -10.55 -0.07 9.39
C GLY A 321 -10.86 -1.39 10.12
N LEU A 322 -9.85 -2.22 10.37
CA LEU A 322 -9.92 -3.43 11.21
C LEU A 322 -9.75 -3.14 12.71
N GLY A 323 -9.55 -1.89 13.11
CA GLY A 323 -9.37 -1.47 14.50
C GLY A 323 -7.99 -1.83 15.08
N LEU A 324 -6.99 -2.03 14.23
CA LEU A 324 -5.61 -2.33 14.62
C LEU A 324 -4.71 -1.09 14.69
N GLY A 325 -5.22 0.07 14.33
CA GLY A 325 -4.48 1.34 14.34
C GLY A 325 -4.92 2.31 15.45
N THR A 326 -4.78 3.60 15.17
CA THR A 326 -5.00 4.71 16.13
C THR A 326 -6.43 5.23 16.03
N LYS A 327 -7.31 4.72 16.89
CA LYS A 327 -8.76 5.05 16.87
C LYS A 327 -9.05 6.54 16.98
N GLU A 328 -8.23 7.27 17.72
CA GLU A 328 -8.34 8.71 17.96
C GLU A 328 -8.14 9.55 16.69
N ALA A 329 -7.49 8.98 15.67
CA ALA A 329 -7.22 9.65 14.41
C ALA A 329 -8.35 9.54 13.37
N ASN A 330 -9.43 8.82 13.66
CA ASN A 330 -10.52 8.62 12.72
C ASN A 330 -11.41 9.86 12.63
N PHE A 331 -11.45 10.50 11.46
CA PHE A 331 -12.28 11.67 11.16
C PHE A 331 -13.74 11.31 10.84
N LYS A 332 -14.02 10.07 10.49
CA LYS A 332 -15.39 9.58 10.41
C LYS A 332 -15.89 9.14 11.78
N HIS A 333 -16.01 10.07 12.72
CA HIS A 333 -16.55 9.73 14.03
C HIS A 333 -17.98 10.25 14.20
N ASN A 334 -18.90 9.29 14.42
CA ASN A 334 -20.22 9.40 15.08
C ASN A 334 -21.15 10.57 14.69
N GLY A 335 -22.10 10.29 13.82
CA GLY A 335 -23.44 10.95 13.86
C GLY A 335 -23.53 12.46 13.55
N GLN A 336 -22.49 13.24 13.81
CA GLN A 336 -22.48 14.67 13.53
C GLN A 336 -22.12 14.96 12.06
N LEU A 337 -21.16 14.23 11.48
CA LEU A 337 -20.78 14.39 10.08
C LEU A 337 -21.85 13.85 9.11
N GLU A 338 -22.55 12.78 9.48
CA GLU A 338 -23.70 12.31 8.72
C GLU A 338 -24.86 13.32 8.74
N LYS A 339 -25.09 14.01 9.86
CA LYS A 339 -26.06 15.12 9.94
C LYS A 339 -25.62 16.32 9.10
N ILE A 340 -24.33 16.60 9.05
CA ILE A 340 -23.75 17.69 8.24
C ILE A 340 -23.85 17.35 6.74
N SER A 341 -23.53 16.13 6.33
CA SER A 341 -23.67 15.71 4.92
C SER A 341 -25.11 15.75 4.44
N GLN A 342 -26.08 15.36 5.29
CA GLN A 342 -27.50 15.48 5.01
C GLN A 342 -27.96 16.94 4.90
N LEU A 343 -27.42 17.86 5.71
CA LEU A 343 -27.73 19.28 5.62
C LEU A 343 -27.18 19.90 4.33
N PHE A 344 -25.99 19.54 3.91
CA PHE A 344 -25.42 20.01 2.64
C PHE A 344 -26.08 19.39 1.40
N SER A 345 -26.56 18.15 1.47
CA SER A 345 -27.32 17.53 0.38
C SER A 345 -28.70 18.17 0.19
N ILE A 346 -29.28 18.74 1.25
CA ILE A 346 -30.56 19.48 1.19
C ILE A 346 -30.36 20.87 0.56
N GLU A 347 -29.22 21.54 0.76
CA GLU A 347 -28.95 22.86 0.16
C GLU A 347 -28.62 22.80 -1.34
N ILE A 348 -28.04 21.72 -1.84
CA ILE A 348 -27.69 21.59 -3.26
C ILE A 348 -28.85 21.07 -4.11
N GLY A 349 -29.87 20.42 -3.50
CA GLY A 349 -31.07 19.90 -4.15
C GLY A 349 -32.25 20.86 -4.25
N GLY A 350 -32.11 22.08 -3.77
CA GLY A 350 -33.23 23.04 -3.64
C GLY A 350 -33.40 24.00 -4.81
N LYS A 351 -33.87 23.52 -5.96
CA LYS A 351 -34.59 24.41 -6.91
C LYS A 351 -36.00 23.88 -7.18
N ASN A 352 -36.95 24.71 -6.74
CA ASN A 352 -38.34 24.81 -7.15
C ASN A 352 -39.35 23.75 -6.66
N LYS A 353 -40.07 24.08 -5.58
CA LYS A 353 -41.53 24.18 -5.67
C LYS A 353 -42.06 25.11 -4.58
N GLY A 354 -42.88 26.05 -5.06
CA GLY A 354 -43.33 27.22 -4.38
C GLY A 354 -44.16 26.97 -3.11
N LYS A 355 -44.07 27.98 -2.29
CA LYS A 355 -44.97 28.26 -1.18
C LYS A 355 -46.42 28.24 -1.65
N ASP A 356 -47.28 27.57 -0.93
CA ASP A 356 -48.58 28.09 -0.59
C ASP A 356 -48.94 27.66 0.82
N GLU A 357 -48.81 28.62 1.71
CA GLU A 357 -49.54 28.67 2.97
C GLU A 357 -51.01 28.97 2.65
N ASN A 358 -51.98 28.20 3.17
CA ASN A 358 -53.08 28.83 3.88
C ASN A 358 -53.94 27.82 4.65
N LYS A 359 -53.96 28.06 5.94
CA LYS A 359 -55.05 28.10 6.91
C LYS A 359 -56.30 27.24 6.68
N SER A 360 -56.43 26.40 7.69
CA SER A 360 -57.70 26.14 8.45
C SER A 360 -59.02 26.50 7.79
N THR A 361 -59.90 25.53 7.66
CA THR A 361 -61.24 25.61 8.24
C THR A 361 -61.96 24.24 8.25
N LYS A 362 -62.46 23.91 9.40
CA LYS A 362 -63.55 22.90 9.58
C LYS A 362 -64.73 23.23 8.69
N LYS A 363 -65.19 22.24 7.95
CA LYS A 363 -66.65 22.07 7.73
C LYS A 363 -66.94 20.64 7.29
N SER A 364 -67.61 19.99 8.13
CA SER A 364 -68.72 19.06 8.10
C SER A 364 -69.46 18.98 6.77
N SER A 365 -69.98 17.76 6.61
CA SER A 365 -71.08 17.36 5.75
C SER A 365 -70.66 16.92 4.35
N THR A 366 -71.16 15.88 3.82
CA THR A 366 -72.51 15.41 3.83
C THR A 366 -72.54 13.93 3.47
N LYS A 367 -73.16 13.16 4.29
CA LYS A 367 -73.62 11.82 3.93
C LYS A 367 -74.67 11.97 2.82
N ASN A 368 -74.40 11.63 1.62
CA ASN A 368 -75.38 11.24 0.64
C ASN A 368 -75.81 9.79 0.92
N VAL A 369 -76.72 9.64 1.82
CA VAL A 369 -77.51 8.43 1.97
C VAL A 369 -78.53 8.41 0.82
N ILE A 370 -78.30 7.51 -0.13
CA ILE A 370 -79.35 7.13 -1.09
C ILE A 370 -80.47 6.47 -0.27
N LYS A 371 -81.53 7.21 0.00
CA LYS A 371 -82.76 6.63 0.51
C LYS A 371 -83.43 5.90 -0.64
N MET A 372 -83.26 4.59 -0.68
CA MET A 372 -84.19 3.72 -1.36
C MET A 372 -85.48 3.64 -0.49
N ASP A 373 -86.48 4.27 -0.95
CA ASP A 373 -87.82 4.17 -0.38
C ASP A 373 -88.47 2.85 -0.82
N LEU A 374 -88.36 1.82 0.00
CA LEU A 374 -89.04 0.53 -0.16
C LEU A 374 -90.24 0.57 0.73
N GLY A 375 -91.35 1.06 0.13
CA GLY A 375 -92.66 1.02 0.72
C GLY A 375 -93.26 -0.36 0.71
N GLU A 376 -92.92 -1.18 1.67
CA GLU A 376 -93.70 -2.29 2.20
C GLU A 376 -93.10 -2.70 3.55
N LYS A 377 -93.94 -2.87 4.55
CA LYS A 377 -93.52 -3.25 5.91
C LYS A 377 -93.04 -4.68 5.91
N LEU A 378 -91.71 -4.87 5.59
CA LEU A 378 -91.05 -6.13 5.77
C LEU A 378 -91.00 -6.53 7.25
N ASP A 379 -91.35 -7.80 7.52
CA ASP A 379 -91.36 -8.39 8.86
C ASP A 379 -89.96 -8.36 9.51
N LEU A 380 -89.89 -8.35 10.82
CA LEU A 380 -88.60 -8.22 11.56
C LEU A 380 -87.56 -9.33 11.17
N THR A 381 -88.11 -10.51 10.85
CA THR A 381 -87.33 -11.67 10.39
C THR A 381 -86.75 -11.47 8.99
N GLU A 382 -87.44 -10.87 8.07
CA GLU A 382 -86.98 -10.61 6.70
C GLU A 382 -85.92 -9.50 6.66
N LYS A 383 -86.08 -8.47 7.50
CA LYS A 383 -85.06 -7.41 7.67
C LYS A 383 -83.78 -7.96 8.21
N TRP A 384 -83.85 -8.95 9.10
CA TRP A 384 -82.65 -9.62 9.66
C TRP A 384 -81.92 -10.49 8.61
N LEU A 385 -82.75 -11.24 7.79
CA LEU A 385 -82.21 -12.06 6.69
C LEU A 385 -81.55 -11.23 5.60
N ILE A 386 -82.13 -10.07 5.23
CA ILE A 386 -81.52 -9.18 4.23
C ILE A 386 -80.19 -8.57 4.75
N ARG A 387 -80.18 -8.20 6.04
CA ARG A 387 -78.93 -7.71 6.66
C ARG A 387 -77.86 -8.79 6.75
N ALA A 388 -78.25 -10.02 7.08
CA ALA A 388 -77.34 -11.17 7.10
C ALA A 388 -76.78 -11.49 5.69
N ALA A 389 -77.65 -11.50 4.67
CA ALA A 389 -77.25 -11.70 3.27
C ALA A 389 -76.33 -10.58 2.76
N ALA A 390 -76.60 -9.33 3.10
CA ALA A 390 -75.77 -8.19 2.76
C ALA A 390 -74.40 -8.26 3.45
N SER A 391 -74.32 -8.69 4.72
CA SER A 391 -73.03 -8.86 5.44
C SER A 391 -72.20 -9.99 4.86
N VAL A 392 -72.82 -11.11 4.45
CA VAL A 392 -72.13 -12.21 3.78
C VAL A 392 -71.57 -11.77 2.41
N LEU A 393 -72.34 -10.98 1.66
CA LEU A 393 -71.89 -10.47 0.36
C LEU A 393 -70.75 -9.48 0.51
N ILE A 394 -70.72 -8.62 1.53
CA ILE A 394 -69.64 -7.73 1.86
C ILE A 394 -68.36 -8.54 2.23
N LEU A 395 -68.51 -9.56 3.08
CA LEU A 395 -67.40 -10.44 3.44
C LEU A 395 -66.81 -11.15 2.23
N LEU A 396 -67.66 -11.59 1.29
CA LEU A 396 -67.23 -12.27 0.06
C LEU A 396 -66.45 -11.31 -0.86
N VAL A 397 -66.89 -10.06 -0.99
CA VAL A 397 -66.18 -9.02 -1.75
C VAL A 397 -64.82 -8.69 -1.10
N VAL A 398 -64.77 -8.56 0.23
CA VAL A 398 -63.54 -8.34 0.98
C VAL A 398 -62.60 -9.53 0.80
N TYR A 399 -63.10 -10.76 0.85
CA TYR A 399 -62.29 -11.97 0.63
C TYR A 399 -61.69 -12.01 -0.78
N ILE A 400 -62.47 -11.68 -1.82
CA ILE A 400 -61.97 -11.63 -3.22
C ILE A 400 -60.94 -10.51 -3.40
N ALA A 401 -61.14 -9.34 -2.78
CA ALA A 401 -60.19 -8.25 -2.83
C ALA A 401 -58.86 -8.63 -2.15
N PHE A 402 -58.95 -9.25 -0.96
CA PHE A 402 -57.79 -9.70 -0.21
C PHE A 402 -56.98 -10.80 -0.94
N THR A 403 -57.68 -11.78 -1.55
CA THR A 403 -57.00 -12.81 -2.37
C THR A 403 -56.34 -12.23 -3.61
N LYS A 404 -56.90 -11.24 -4.27
CA LYS A 404 -56.26 -10.53 -5.39
C LYS A 404 -54.99 -9.77 -4.96
N ILE A 405 -55.02 -9.09 -3.81
CA ILE A 405 -53.88 -8.38 -3.26
C ILE A 405 -52.75 -9.37 -2.91
N LEU A 406 -53.07 -10.47 -2.24
CA LEU A 406 -52.10 -11.52 -1.91
C LEU A 406 -51.49 -12.16 -3.16
N MET A 407 -52.30 -12.44 -4.17
CA MET A 407 -51.86 -13.06 -5.41
C MET A 407 -50.94 -12.12 -6.21
N SER A 408 -51.22 -10.80 -6.19
CA SER A 408 -50.35 -9.76 -6.76
C SER A 408 -49.00 -9.68 -6.02
N GLN A 409 -49.02 -9.72 -4.69
CA GLN A 409 -47.78 -9.70 -3.90
C GLN A 409 -46.91 -10.96 -4.12
N ILE A 410 -47.56 -12.13 -4.23
CA ILE A 410 -46.84 -13.39 -4.53
C ILE A 410 -46.25 -13.35 -5.94
N SER A 411 -46.98 -12.84 -6.93
CA SER A 411 -46.49 -12.69 -8.30
C SER A 411 -45.30 -11.73 -8.36
N ASN A 412 -45.37 -10.59 -7.68
CA ASN A 412 -44.26 -9.63 -7.64
C ASN A 412 -43.02 -10.21 -6.95
N LYS A 413 -43.19 -10.94 -5.85
CA LYS A 413 -42.06 -11.62 -5.19
C LYS A 413 -41.48 -12.75 -6.03
N LYS A 414 -42.31 -13.46 -6.80
CA LYS A 414 -41.82 -14.51 -7.72
C LYS A 414 -40.93 -13.91 -8.81
N THR A 415 -41.35 -12.81 -9.44
CA THR A 415 -40.54 -12.12 -10.46
C THR A 415 -39.27 -11.53 -9.87
N GLU A 416 -39.29 -11.03 -8.64
CA GLU A 416 -38.11 -10.55 -7.93
C GLU A 416 -37.09 -11.70 -7.65
N ILE A 417 -37.58 -12.85 -7.22
CA ILE A 417 -36.76 -14.05 -6.99
C ILE A 417 -36.18 -14.60 -8.30
N GLU A 418 -36.97 -14.64 -9.38
CA GLU A 418 -36.47 -15.08 -10.69
C GLU A 418 -35.39 -14.15 -11.25
N ALA A 419 -35.52 -12.83 -11.06
CA ALA A 419 -34.50 -11.85 -11.39
C ALA A 419 -33.22 -12.05 -10.56
N TYR A 420 -33.39 -12.37 -9.27
CA TYR A 420 -32.26 -12.62 -8.36
C TYR A 420 -31.49 -13.90 -8.71
N ILE A 421 -32.21 -14.97 -9.10
CA ILE A 421 -31.61 -16.23 -9.55
C ILE A 421 -30.81 -15.99 -10.84
N LYS A 422 -31.38 -15.30 -11.82
CA LYS A 422 -30.70 -15.00 -13.08
C LYS A 422 -29.45 -14.12 -12.89
N ASP A 423 -29.50 -13.14 -11.99
CA ASP A 423 -28.34 -12.32 -11.64
C ASP A 423 -27.26 -13.16 -10.93
N SER A 424 -27.66 -14.08 -10.06
CA SER A 424 -26.75 -15.01 -9.38
C SER A 424 -26.08 -16.00 -10.37
N GLU A 425 -26.83 -16.55 -11.32
CA GLU A 425 -26.30 -17.43 -12.37
C GLU A 425 -25.28 -16.69 -13.26
N ASN A 426 -25.56 -15.44 -13.63
CA ASN A 426 -24.63 -14.61 -14.39
C ASN A 426 -23.33 -14.34 -13.61
N LYS A 427 -23.42 -14.12 -12.30
CA LYS A 427 -22.26 -13.93 -11.44
C LYS A 427 -21.42 -15.20 -11.30
N VAL A 428 -22.06 -16.36 -11.18
CA VAL A 428 -21.36 -17.66 -11.16
C VAL A 428 -20.60 -17.88 -12.47
N ALA A 429 -21.23 -17.64 -13.62
CA ALA A 429 -20.58 -17.77 -14.92
C ALA A 429 -19.39 -16.79 -15.09
N GLN A 430 -19.49 -15.57 -14.55
CA GLN A 430 -18.37 -14.62 -14.56
C GLN A 430 -17.20 -15.12 -13.68
N VAL A 431 -17.49 -15.67 -12.50
CA VAL A 431 -16.47 -16.23 -11.60
C VAL A 431 -15.78 -17.44 -12.22
N GLU A 432 -16.53 -18.31 -12.90
CA GLU A 432 -15.95 -19.46 -13.60
C GLU A 432 -15.03 -19.04 -14.75
N ASN A 433 -15.43 -18.03 -15.55
CA ASN A 433 -14.58 -17.46 -16.59
C ASN A 433 -13.31 -16.83 -16.02
N TYR A 434 -13.43 -16.11 -14.90
CA TYR A 434 -12.29 -15.50 -14.23
C TYR A 434 -11.32 -16.56 -13.67
N ASN A 435 -11.84 -17.61 -13.05
CA ASN A 435 -11.03 -18.74 -12.57
C ASN A 435 -10.29 -19.46 -13.70
N ARG A 436 -10.93 -19.59 -14.88
CA ARG A 436 -10.27 -20.15 -16.06
C ARG A 436 -9.13 -19.24 -16.54
N LEU A 437 -9.35 -17.93 -16.57
CA LEU A 437 -8.33 -16.94 -16.95
C LEU A 437 -7.14 -16.95 -15.97
N LEU A 438 -7.43 -17.05 -14.67
CA LEU A 438 -6.40 -17.18 -13.63
C LEU A 438 -5.56 -18.44 -13.81
N LYS A 439 -6.18 -19.58 -14.08
CA LYS A 439 -5.44 -20.84 -14.34
C LYS A 439 -4.51 -20.72 -15.54
N THR A 440 -4.97 -20.08 -16.62
CA THR A 440 -4.15 -19.87 -17.82
C THR A 440 -2.97 -18.96 -17.49
N ARG A 441 -3.20 -17.81 -16.83
CA ARG A 441 -2.14 -16.89 -16.42
C ARG A 441 -1.14 -17.53 -15.44
N THR A 442 -1.61 -18.35 -14.51
CA THR A 442 -0.72 -19.08 -13.59
C THR A 442 0.17 -20.07 -14.37
N GLY A 443 -0.36 -20.71 -15.39
CA GLY A 443 0.43 -21.54 -16.31
C GLY A 443 1.51 -20.76 -17.05
N ASP A 444 1.15 -19.58 -17.58
CA ASP A 444 2.08 -18.70 -18.28
C ASP A 444 3.18 -18.18 -17.33
N TYR A 445 2.83 -17.77 -16.12
CA TYR A 445 3.82 -17.35 -15.10
C TYR A 445 4.79 -18.48 -14.73
N ASN A 446 4.30 -19.70 -14.53
CA ASN A 446 5.16 -20.82 -14.21
C ASN A 446 6.15 -21.14 -15.35
N SER A 447 5.70 -21.03 -16.61
CA SER A 447 6.57 -21.20 -17.77
C SER A 447 7.64 -20.11 -17.87
N LEU A 448 7.29 -18.86 -17.51
CA LEU A 448 8.24 -17.73 -17.47
C LEU A 448 9.29 -17.92 -16.38
N ILE A 449 8.90 -18.36 -15.20
CA ILE A 449 9.82 -18.67 -14.08
C ILE A 449 10.83 -19.75 -14.53
N GLU A 450 10.36 -20.81 -15.17
CA GLU A 450 11.23 -21.87 -15.67
C GLU A 450 12.24 -21.34 -16.72
N GLN A 451 11.82 -20.39 -17.57
CA GLN A 451 12.73 -19.76 -18.53
C GLN A 451 13.77 -18.88 -17.85
N ILE A 452 13.36 -18.11 -16.82
CA ILE A 452 14.27 -17.27 -16.03
C ILE A 452 15.30 -18.13 -15.30
N ASP A 453 14.89 -19.24 -14.70
CA ASP A 453 15.79 -20.15 -14.01
C ASP A 453 16.84 -20.74 -14.97
N LYS A 454 16.44 -21.16 -16.16
CA LYS A 454 17.35 -21.63 -17.21
C LYS A 454 18.32 -20.53 -17.68
N GLN A 455 17.87 -19.28 -17.76
CA GLN A 455 18.75 -18.16 -18.13
C GLN A 455 19.74 -17.84 -17.01
N ASN A 456 19.31 -17.87 -15.76
CA ASN A 456 20.18 -17.64 -14.60
C ASN A 456 21.26 -18.71 -14.47
N GLU A 457 20.90 -19.97 -14.73
CA GLU A 457 21.85 -21.08 -14.78
C GLU A 457 22.93 -20.84 -15.88
N LYS A 458 22.48 -20.41 -17.06
CA LYS A 458 23.38 -20.09 -18.18
C LYS A 458 24.26 -18.87 -17.90
N ILE A 459 23.75 -17.85 -17.22
CA ILE A 459 24.54 -16.68 -16.77
C ILE A 459 25.58 -17.11 -15.73
N SER A 460 25.21 -17.99 -14.80
CA SER A 460 26.13 -18.53 -13.80
C SER A 460 27.29 -19.29 -14.46
N GLU A 461 27.00 -20.16 -15.44
CA GLU A 461 28.02 -20.85 -16.23
C GLU A 461 28.94 -19.88 -16.99
N LEU A 462 28.37 -18.84 -17.61
CA LEU A 462 29.14 -17.83 -18.35
C LEU A 462 30.04 -17.03 -17.42
N ASN A 463 29.58 -16.66 -16.23
CA ASN A 463 30.36 -15.94 -15.23
C ASN A 463 31.47 -16.82 -14.66
N ALA A 464 31.22 -18.10 -14.42
CA ALA A 464 32.25 -19.05 -14.03
C ALA A 464 33.35 -19.14 -15.09
N LYS A 465 32.98 -19.24 -16.36
CA LYS A 465 33.92 -19.26 -17.49
C LYS A 465 34.70 -17.96 -17.63
N LYS A 466 34.07 -16.80 -17.47
CA LYS A 466 34.67 -15.47 -17.55
C LYS A 466 35.77 -15.27 -16.49
N ASN A 467 35.54 -15.75 -15.29
CA ASN A 467 36.41 -15.55 -14.15
C ASN A 467 37.49 -16.66 -14.00
N ALA A 468 37.40 -17.74 -14.76
CA ALA A 468 38.32 -18.88 -14.65
C ALA A 468 39.77 -18.49 -14.99
N ILE A 469 39.96 -17.74 -16.08
CA ILE A 469 41.34 -17.34 -16.51
C ILE A 469 41.97 -16.30 -15.55
N PRO A 470 41.31 -15.19 -15.16
CA PRO A 470 41.82 -14.28 -14.15
C PRO A 470 42.15 -14.95 -12.82
N ASN A 471 41.29 -15.83 -12.34
CA ASN A 471 41.53 -16.59 -11.11
C ASN A 471 42.71 -17.54 -11.23
N LEU A 472 42.85 -18.20 -12.37
CA LEU A 472 44.01 -19.05 -12.67
C LEU A 472 45.31 -18.22 -12.63
N LEU A 473 45.37 -17.10 -13.34
CA LEU A 473 46.54 -16.24 -13.38
C LEU A 473 46.93 -15.74 -11.99
N ASN A 474 45.98 -15.27 -11.19
CA ASN A 474 46.22 -14.83 -9.83
C ASN A 474 46.80 -15.94 -8.96
N LYS A 475 46.22 -17.14 -9.00
CA LYS A 475 46.69 -18.27 -8.22
C LYS A 475 48.08 -18.72 -8.66
N ILE A 476 48.35 -18.78 -9.98
CA ILE A 476 49.69 -19.09 -10.50
C ILE A 476 50.70 -18.06 -10.01
N MET A 477 50.38 -16.75 -10.05
CA MET A 477 51.29 -15.70 -9.57
C MET A 477 51.67 -15.88 -8.10
N PHE A 478 50.75 -16.31 -7.24
CA PHE A 478 51.04 -16.57 -5.83
C PHE A 478 51.79 -17.88 -5.59
N SER A 479 51.73 -18.83 -6.53
CA SER A 479 52.34 -20.16 -6.41
C SER A 479 53.74 -20.24 -7.00
N ILE A 480 54.25 -19.19 -7.66
CA ILE A 480 55.59 -19.19 -8.29
C ILE A 480 56.68 -19.02 -7.23
N PRO A 481 57.58 -20.01 -7.02
CA PRO A 481 58.76 -19.86 -6.15
C PRO A 481 59.74 -18.81 -6.70
N LYS A 482 60.52 -18.17 -5.81
CA LYS A 482 61.46 -17.09 -6.18
C LYS A 482 62.51 -17.47 -7.25
N GLY A 483 62.80 -18.76 -7.41
CA GLY A 483 63.79 -19.25 -8.40
C GLY A 483 63.18 -19.69 -9.73
N VAL A 484 61.83 -19.64 -9.88
CA VAL A 484 61.13 -20.06 -11.11
C VAL A 484 60.74 -18.84 -11.93
N GLN A 485 61.11 -18.86 -13.20
CA GLN A 485 60.71 -17.88 -14.19
C GLN A 485 59.65 -18.48 -15.12
N LEU A 486 58.49 -17.81 -15.21
CA LEU A 486 57.43 -18.18 -16.12
C LEU A 486 57.77 -17.66 -17.52
N LEU A 487 57.70 -18.52 -18.52
CA LEU A 487 57.99 -18.17 -19.92
C LEU A 487 56.72 -17.87 -20.71
N SER A 488 55.71 -18.74 -20.58
CA SER A 488 54.45 -18.56 -21.28
C SER A 488 53.30 -19.25 -20.56
N ILE A 489 52.08 -18.72 -20.73
CA ILE A 489 50.81 -19.38 -20.41
C ILE A 489 49.98 -19.32 -21.68
N ALA A 490 49.60 -20.48 -22.21
CA ALA A 490 48.78 -20.57 -23.42
C ALA A 490 47.61 -21.52 -23.25
N ASN A 491 46.49 -21.15 -23.82
CA ASN A 491 45.36 -22.08 -23.97
C ASN A 491 45.55 -22.85 -25.29
N THR A 492 45.82 -24.13 -25.19
CA THR A 492 46.14 -24.97 -26.36
C THR A 492 44.92 -25.62 -27.00
N SER A 493 43.85 -25.91 -26.22
CA SER A 493 42.59 -26.42 -26.76
C SER A 493 41.50 -26.35 -25.73
N GLY A 494 40.46 -25.51 -25.96
CA GLY A 494 39.26 -25.44 -25.13
C GLY A 494 39.53 -25.23 -23.64
N LYS A 495 39.67 -26.32 -22.89
CA LYS A 495 39.94 -26.28 -21.44
C LYS A 495 41.40 -26.49 -21.06
N THR A 496 42.25 -26.85 -21.99
CA THR A 496 43.65 -27.24 -21.68
C THR A 496 44.58 -26.03 -21.67
N ILE A 497 45.20 -25.77 -20.55
CA ILE A 497 46.20 -24.73 -20.33
C ILE A 497 47.61 -25.37 -20.35
N GLN A 498 48.51 -24.73 -21.06
CA GLN A 498 49.94 -25.05 -21.07
C GLN A 498 50.70 -23.92 -20.41
N ILE A 499 51.56 -24.26 -19.47
CA ILE A 499 52.45 -23.34 -18.74
C ILE A 499 53.88 -23.76 -19.00
N ASP A 500 54.69 -22.88 -19.60
CA ASP A 500 56.10 -23.10 -19.79
C ASP A 500 56.90 -22.30 -18.74
N ALA A 501 57.74 -22.99 -18.00
CA ALA A 501 58.51 -22.41 -16.92
C ALA A 501 59.96 -22.88 -16.96
N GLN A 502 60.88 -22.06 -16.41
CA GLN A 502 62.33 -22.40 -16.28
C GLN A 502 62.85 -22.04 -14.90
N ALA A 503 63.83 -22.80 -14.43
CA ALA A 503 64.58 -22.53 -13.20
C ALA A 503 66.02 -23.08 -13.27
N GLN A 504 66.81 -22.68 -12.31
CA GLN A 504 68.22 -23.21 -12.20
C GLN A 504 68.24 -24.59 -11.52
N ARG A 505 67.23 -24.91 -10.68
CA ARG A 505 67.16 -26.16 -9.91
C ARG A 505 65.91 -26.96 -10.19
N TYR A 506 66.02 -28.27 -10.26
CA TYR A 506 64.89 -29.18 -10.40
C TYR A 506 63.94 -29.11 -9.25
N GLU A 507 64.43 -28.85 -8.02
CA GLU A 507 63.61 -28.74 -6.82
C GLU A 507 62.55 -27.60 -6.91
N GLU A 508 62.96 -26.44 -7.44
CA GLU A 508 62.09 -25.27 -7.60
C GLU A 508 61.00 -25.54 -8.60
N LEU A 509 61.30 -26.21 -9.72
CA LEU A 509 60.25 -26.63 -10.68
C LEU A 509 59.34 -27.71 -10.11
N GLY A 510 59.90 -28.65 -9.33
CA GLY A 510 59.15 -29.67 -8.63
C GLY A 510 58.15 -29.06 -7.63
N TYR A 511 58.58 -28.07 -6.87
CA TYR A 511 57.72 -27.30 -5.96
C TYR A 511 56.63 -26.57 -6.70
N PHE A 512 56.94 -25.94 -7.82
CA PHE A 512 55.96 -25.21 -8.63
C PHE A 512 54.90 -26.15 -9.20
N ILE A 513 55.30 -27.31 -9.75
CA ILE A 513 54.37 -28.33 -10.26
C ILE A 513 53.47 -28.88 -9.13
N ALA A 514 54.05 -29.13 -7.96
CA ALA A 514 53.33 -29.63 -6.81
C ALA A 514 52.32 -28.58 -6.29
N SER A 515 52.68 -27.31 -6.30
CA SER A 515 51.79 -26.21 -5.90
C SER A 515 50.57 -26.09 -6.83
N ILE A 516 50.81 -26.12 -8.16
CA ILE A 516 49.72 -26.10 -9.16
C ILE A 516 48.77 -27.31 -8.98
N LYS A 517 49.32 -28.47 -8.65
CA LYS A 517 48.56 -29.70 -8.38
C LYS A 517 47.72 -29.59 -7.11
N ASN A 518 48.32 -29.12 -6.01
CA ASN A 518 47.69 -29.09 -4.70
C ASN A 518 46.61 -28.02 -4.58
N GLU A 519 46.73 -26.92 -5.27
CA GLU A 519 45.73 -25.86 -5.28
C GLU A 519 44.49 -26.19 -6.12
N GLY A 520 44.49 -27.31 -6.85
CA GLY A 520 43.34 -27.82 -7.60
C GLY A 520 42.83 -26.88 -8.71
N ILE A 521 43.70 -25.97 -9.19
CA ILE A 521 43.33 -24.97 -10.22
C ILE A 521 43.27 -25.62 -11.59
N LEU A 522 44.19 -26.52 -11.84
CA LEU A 522 44.22 -27.37 -13.02
C LEU A 522 43.97 -28.82 -12.62
N LEU A 523 43.11 -29.47 -13.35
CA LEU A 523 42.88 -30.92 -13.26
C LEU A 523 43.83 -31.65 -14.20
N ASP A 524 44.10 -32.92 -13.90
CA ASP A 524 44.93 -33.81 -14.74
C ASP A 524 46.30 -33.21 -15.12
N VAL A 525 46.97 -32.60 -14.12
CA VAL A 525 48.25 -31.92 -14.34
C VAL A 525 49.31 -32.93 -14.74
N THR A 526 49.85 -32.77 -15.93
CA THR A 526 50.99 -33.51 -16.48
C THR A 526 52.16 -32.55 -16.73
N SER A 527 53.39 -33.02 -16.57
CA SER A 527 54.58 -32.26 -16.87
C SER A 527 55.54 -33.07 -17.78
N THR A 528 56.20 -32.37 -18.69
CA THR A 528 57.26 -32.99 -19.44
C THR A 528 58.53 -33.18 -18.55
N SER A 529 59.41 -34.12 -18.91
CA SER A 529 60.72 -34.19 -18.30
C SER A 529 61.51 -32.89 -18.55
N GLY A 530 62.08 -32.32 -17.50
CA GLY A 530 62.89 -31.10 -17.63
C GLY A 530 64.07 -31.29 -18.51
N ASN A 531 64.21 -30.52 -19.61
CA ASN A 531 65.36 -30.48 -20.43
C ASN A 531 66.31 -29.37 -19.96
N LYS A 532 67.58 -29.74 -19.66
CA LYS A 532 68.62 -28.79 -19.27
C LYS A 532 69.27 -28.28 -20.53
N ASN A 533 69.09 -27.00 -20.87
CA ASN A 533 69.81 -26.27 -21.88
C ASN A 533 70.66 -25.21 -21.17
N ASP A 534 71.96 -25.32 -21.32
CA ASP A 534 72.96 -24.50 -20.64
C ASP A 534 72.82 -24.56 -19.09
N GLU A 535 72.50 -23.46 -18.43
CA GLU A 535 72.36 -23.39 -16.98
C GLU A 535 70.89 -23.45 -16.50
N LEU A 536 69.92 -23.48 -17.41
CA LEU A 536 68.50 -23.43 -17.09
C LEU A 536 67.79 -24.72 -17.50
N ILE A 537 66.90 -25.13 -16.63
CA ILE A 537 66.00 -26.30 -16.82
C ILE A 537 64.66 -25.79 -17.25
N LYS A 538 64.16 -26.24 -18.38
CA LYS A 538 62.79 -25.90 -18.88
C LYS A 538 61.81 -27.05 -18.67
N VAL A 539 60.58 -26.72 -18.27
CA VAL A 539 59.50 -27.68 -18.12
C VAL A 539 58.21 -27.10 -18.74
N THR A 540 57.47 -27.97 -19.38
CA THR A 540 56.10 -27.66 -19.85
C THR A 540 55.10 -28.40 -18.99
N ILE A 541 54.18 -27.67 -18.37
CA ILE A 541 53.09 -28.17 -17.51
C ILE A 541 51.80 -28.05 -18.31
N LYS A 542 51.02 -29.10 -18.37
CA LYS A 542 49.68 -29.10 -19.00
C LYS A 542 48.64 -29.58 -18.01
N GLY A 543 47.48 -28.96 -18.04
CA GLY A 543 46.34 -29.34 -17.21
C GLY A 543 45.03 -28.75 -17.74
N ASN A 544 43.92 -29.25 -17.27
CA ASN A 544 42.60 -28.79 -17.66
C ASN A 544 42.06 -27.79 -16.64
N LEU A 545 41.41 -26.71 -17.11
CA LEU A 545 40.70 -25.75 -16.25
C LEU A 545 39.57 -26.44 -15.50
N ASN A 546 39.49 -26.15 -14.20
CA ASN A 546 38.41 -26.60 -13.33
C ASN A 546 37.34 -25.49 -13.24
N TYR A 547 36.28 -25.61 -14.05
CA TYR A 547 35.10 -24.74 -13.99
C TYR A 547 33.82 -25.44 -14.34
#